data_d87a0000f1086e2ce8688a5a7c299020
#
_entry.id   d87a0000f1086e2ce8688a5a7c299020
#
_cell.length_a   1.000
_cell.length_b   1.000
_cell.length_c   1.000
_cell.angle_alpha   90.00
_cell.angle_beta   90.00
_cell.angle_gamma   90.00
#
_symmetry.space_group_name_H-M   'P 1'
#
loop_
_entity.id
_entity.type
_entity.pdbx_description
1 polymer ?
#
loop_
_entity_poly.entity_id
_entity_poly.type
_entity_poly.pdbx_seq_one_letter_code
_entity_poly.pdbx_strand_id
1 'polypeptide(L)'
;MQAPRTAVLVEDDSQVAAALRSHLVRAGFVVHEAQSERDAVRCVEENAPDVVIVDLALRDGSGAAACRRIRELASVGDVPLLLMSQQEDVQTRLALFDLGADDIVARTCDPSELLARVRAILRRGADRRTVRRIGPLRITLATGDAWLAERQLELTNGERAVLVELARAYPGLTARTALDRRPDQDRVVSSNVTEVLVARLRRKIAAAGGGVEINAVRRSGYVLRPMTISAEASL
;
A
#
# COMPACT_ATOMS: atom_id res chain seq x y z
N MET A 1 16.16 13.50 11.97
CA MET A 1 16.52 12.07 11.88
C MET A 1 15.22 11.26 11.85
N GLN A 2 15.03 10.43 10.87
CA GLN A 2 13.88 9.55 10.81
C GLN A 2 14.09 8.41 11.81
N ALA A 3 13.05 8.01 12.57
CA ALA A 3 13.15 6.87 13.49
C ALA A 3 13.56 5.61 12.73
N PRO A 4 14.37 4.71 13.35
CA PRO A 4 14.74 3.46 12.72
C PRO A 4 13.47 2.62 12.44
N ARG A 5 13.46 1.96 11.29
CA ARG A 5 12.35 1.07 10.91
C ARG A 5 12.44 -0.24 11.65
N THR A 6 11.29 -0.80 12.02
CA THR A 6 11.20 -2.05 12.76
C THR A 6 10.78 -3.19 11.83
N ALA A 7 11.47 -4.31 11.91
CA ALA A 7 11.15 -5.55 11.18
C ALA A 7 10.90 -6.69 12.17
N VAL A 8 9.91 -7.53 11.91
CA VAL A 8 9.75 -8.83 12.55
C VAL A 8 10.20 -9.89 11.55
N LEU A 9 11.15 -10.73 11.99
CA LEU A 9 11.68 -11.86 11.23
C LEU A 9 11.17 -13.16 11.86
N VAL A 10 10.39 -13.92 11.10
CA VAL A 10 9.83 -15.22 11.52
C VAL A 10 10.63 -16.32 10.84
N GLU A 11 11.54 -16.95 11.59
CA GLU A 11 12.48 -17.97 11.12
C GLU A 11 12.89 -18.83 12.31
N ASP A 12 12.78 -20.15 12.21
CA ASP A 12 13.09 -21.08 13.29
C ASP A 12 14.49 -21.71 13.19
N ASP A 13 15.18 -21.52 12.06
CA ASP A 13 16.60 -21.86 11.95
C ASP A 13 17.45 -20.70 12.47
N SER A 14 18.09 -20.91 13.63
CA SER A 14 18.87 -19.87 14.31
C SER A 14 20.04 -19.35 13.49
N GLN A 15 20.61 -20.15 12.59
CA GLN A 15 21.73 -19.71 11.75
C GLN A 15 21.22 -18.81 10.62
N VAL A 16 20.11 -19.19 9.99
CA VAL A 16 19.46 -18.38 8.95
C VAL A 16 18.94 -17.08 9.55
N ALA A 17 18.25 -17.14 10.70
CA ALA A 17 17.77 -15.99 11.43
C ALA A 17 18.89 -15.00 11.75
N ALA A 18 20.02 -15.48 12.32
CA ALA A 18 21.16 -14.64 12.66
C ALA A 18 21.80 -13.98 11.42
N ALA A 19 21.91 -14.71 10.31
CA ALA A 19 22.42 -14.17 9.06
C ALA A 19 21.53 -13.05 8.51
N LEU A 20 20.23 -13.30 8.37
CA LEU A 20 19.24 -12.33 7.87
C LEU A 20 19.14 -11.10 8.79
N ARG A 21 19.08 -11.32 10.10
CA ARG A 21 19.10 -10.25 11.11
C ARG A 21 20.31 -9.34 10.94
N SER A 22 21.52 -9.93 10.80
CA SER A 22 22.75 -9.16 10.61
C SER A 22 22.67 -8.22 9.39
N HIS A 23 22.08 -8.68 8.27
CA HIS A 23 21.89 -7.86 7.08
C HIS A 23 20.84 -6.77 7.27
N LEU A 24 19.73 -7.06 7.92
CA LEU A 24 18.66 -6.10 8.22
C LEU A 24 19.16 -5.00 9.18
N VAL A 25 19.89 -5.37 10.24
CA VAL A 25 20.47 -4.42 11.20
C VAL A 25 21.48 -3.49 10.52
N ARG A 26 22.36 -4.03 9.67
CA ARG A 26 23.28 -3.19 8.87
C ARG A 26 22.55 -2.26 7.91
N ALA A 27 21.35 -2.63 7.46
CA ALA A 27 20.52 -1.78 6.63
C ALA A 27 19.70 -0.73 7.42
N GLY A 28 19.85 -0.66 8.75
CA GLY A 28 19.24 0.32 9.64
C GLY A 28 17.90 -0.10 10.24
N PHE A 29 17.57 -1.40 10.24
CA PHE A 29 16.38 -1.93 10.89
C PHE A 29 16.63 -2.31 12.36
N VAL A 30 15.62 -2.08 13.20
CA VAL A 30 15.48 -2.79 14.48
C VAL A 30 14.77 -4.11 14.18
N VAL A 31 15.35 -5.24 14.56
CA VAL A 31 14.83 -6.58 14.20
C VAL A 31 14.40 -7.32 15.45
N HIS A 32 13.13 -7.77 15.45
CA HIS A 32 12.57 -8.70 16.42
C HIS A 32 12.43 -10.07 15.76
N GLU A 33 12.87 -11.11 16.45
CA GLU A 33 12.84 -12.49 15.95
C GLU A 33 11.68 -13.26 16.56
N ALA A 34 11.03 -14.11 15.76
CA ALA A 34 10.01 -15.05 16.16
C ALA A 34 10.31 -16.41 15.53
N GLN A 35 10.02 -17.48 16.25
CA GLN A 35 10.34 -18.85 15.82
C GLN A 35 9.08 -19.72 15.58
N SER A 36 7.89 -19.15 15.82
CA SER A 36 6.61 -19.84 15.67
C SER A 36 5.51 -18.85 15.28
N GLU A 37 4.35 -19.38 14.85
CA GLU A 37 3.14 -18.58 14.61
C GLU A 37 2.79 -17.70 15.81
N ARG A 38 2.76 -18.31 17.01
CA ARG A 38 2.39 -17.61 18.23
C ARG A 38 3.33 -16.49 18.58
N ASP A 39 4.65 -16.72 18.43
CA ASP A 39 5.65 -15.70 18.66
C ASP A 39 5.58 -14.58 17.62
N ALA A 40 5.32 -14.92 16.35
CA ALA A 40 5.15 -13.96 15.28
C ALA A 40 4.00 -13.00 15.57
N VAL A 41 2.82 -13.53 15.94
CA VAL A 41 1.64 -12.73 16.31
C VAL A 41 1.97 -11.80 17.47
N ARG A 42 2.54 -12.33 18.55
CA ARG A 42 2.93 -11.54 19.73
C ARG A 42 3.94 -10.43 19.35
N CYS A 43 5.01 -10.76 18.62
CA CYS A 43 6.00 -9.78 18.19
C CYS A 43 5.40 -8.66 17.35
N VAL A 44 4.45 -8.98 16.48
CA VAL A 44 3.77 -7.99 15.63
C VAL A 44 2.88 -7.07 16.46
N GLU A 45 2.14 -7.59 17.42
CA GLU A 45 1.28 -6.79 18.32
C GLU A 45 2.09 -5.87 19.23
N GLU A 46 3.18 -6.39 19.82
CA GLU A 46 4.00 -5.64 20.78
C GLU A 46 4.84 -4.53 20.12
N ASN A 47 5.29 -4.76 18.88
CA ASN A 47 6.29 -3.90 18.25
C ASN A 47 5.76 -3.05 17.10
N ALA A 48 4.51 -3.29 16.63
CA ALA A 48 3.90 -2.60 15.49
C ALA A 48 4.90 -2.38 14.32
N PRO A 49 5.46 -3.45 13.72
CA PRO A 49 6.58 -3.34 12.80
C PRO A 49 6.20 -2.67 11.48
N ASP A 50 7.21 -2.13 10.79
CA ASP A 50 7.06 -1.59 9.45
C ASP A 50 6.98 -2.69 8.38
N VAL A 51 7.55 -3.87 8.66
CA VAL A 51 7.56 -5.03 7.77
C VAL A 51 7.64 -6.32 8.57
N VAL A 52 6.98 -7.37 8.07
CA VAL A 52 7.14 -8.73 8.58
C VAL A 52 7.72 -9.61 7.47
N ILE A 53 8.75 -10.37 7.79
CA ILE A 53 9.40 -11.33 6.89
C ILE A 53 9.13 -12.72 7.47
N VAL A 54 8.50 -13.60 6.72
CA VAL A 54 8.06 -14.92 7.21
C VAL A 54 8.65 -16.03 6.35
N ASP A 55 9.37 -16.95 6.97
CA ASP A 55 9.66 -18.22 6.32
C ASP A 55 8.43 -19.13 6.36
N LEU A 56 8.02 -19.61 5.18
CA LEU A 56 6.92 -20.56 5.07
C LEU A 56 7.30 -21.97 5.52
N ALA A 57 8.60 -22.30 5.49
CA ALA A 57 9.12 -23.63 5.81
C ALA A 57 9.50 -23.78 7.29
N LEU A 58 8.73 -23.15 8.19
CA LEU A 58 8.90 -23.39 9.63
C LEU A 58 8.71 -24.88 9.95
N ARG A 59 9.50 -25.42 10.89
CA ARG A 59 9.50 -26.87 11.22
C ARG A 59 8.16 -27.38 11.71
N ASP A 60 7.38 -26.52 12.38
CA ASP A 60 6.01 -26.82 12.81
C ASP A 60 4.97 -26.63 11.69
N GLY A 61 5.39 -26.23 10.46
CA GLY A 61 4.50 -25.99 9.33
C GLY A 61 3.63 -24.74 9.46
N SER A 62 3.90 -23.86 10.42
CA SER A 62 3.01 -22.75 10.80
C SER A 62 3.22 -21.45 10.04
N GLY A 63 4.19 -21.36 9.10
CA GLY A 63 4.49 -20.11 8.37
C GLY A 63 3.29 -19.51 7.66
N ALA A 64 2.51 -20.33 6.93
CA ALA A 64 1.28 -19.86 6.28
C ALA A 64 0.18 -19.49 7.29
N ALA A 65 0.11 -20.18 8.42
CA ALA A 65 -0.82 -19.85 9.51
C ALA A 65 -0.42 -18.52 10.16
N ALA A 66 0.87 -18.28 10.39
CA ALA A 66 1.39 -17.01 10.89
C ALA A 66 0.96 -15.83 10.00
N CYS A 67 1.10 -15.96 8.67
CA CYS A 67 0.67 -14.94 7.73
C CYS A 67 -0.82 -14.63 7.85
N ARG A 68 -1.66 -15.67 7.90
CA ARG A 68 -3.12 -15.53 8.01
C ARG A 68 -3.51 -14.84 9.31
N ARG A 69 -2.93 -15.27 10.43
CA ARG A 69 -3.20 -14.66 11.74
C ARG A 69 -2.76 -13.21 11.82
N ILE A 70 -1.60 -12.87 11.26
CA ILE A 70 -1.12 -11.48 11.19
C ILE A 70 -2.09 -10.61 10.38
N ARG A 71 -2.66 -11.12 9.28
CA ARG A 71 -3.66 -10.39 8.48
C ARG A 71 -4.99 -10.20 9.19
N GLU A 72 -5.35 -11.09 10.11
CA GLU A 72 -6.55 -10.99 10.95
C GLU A 72 -6.42 -9.97 12.07
N LEU A 73 -5.20 -9.53 12.42
CA LEU A 73 -4.98 -8.53 13.47
C LEU A 73 -5.48 -7.16 13.04
N ALA A 74 -6.56 -6.68 13.65
CA ALA A 74 -7.16 -5.38 13.36
C ALA A 74 -6.20 -4.20 13.59
N SER A 75 -5.25 -4.36 14.53
CA SER A 75 -4.28 -3.32 14.90
C SER A 75 -3.16 -3.11 13.87
N VAL A 76 -2.87 -4.11 13.03
CA VAL A 76 -1.72 -4.14 12.10
C VAL A 76 -2.05 -4.73 10.74
N GLY A 77 -3.34 -4.88 10.39
CA GLY A 77 -3.84 -5.58 9.20
C GLY A 77 -3.15 -5.22 7.86
N ASP A 78 -2.60 -4.03 7.74
CA ASP A 78 -1.92 -3.53 6.54
C ASP A 78 -0.38 -3.57 6.65
N VAL A 79 0.19 -4.28 7.64
CA VAL A 79 1.65 -4.39 7.72
C VAL A 79 2.19 -5.13 6.48
N PRO A 80 3.20 -4.60 5.79
CA PRO A 80 3.80 -5.29 4.65
C PRO A 80 4.36 -6.66 5.03
N LEU A 81 3.97 -7.72 4.26
CA LEU A 81 4.42 -9.10 4.44
C LEU A 81 5.29 -9.54 3.26
N LEU A 82 6.54 -9.89 3.54
CA LEU A 82 7.44 -10.58 2.62
C LEU A 82 7.52 -12.05 3.01
N LEU A 83 7.17 -12.95 2.09
CA LEU A 83 7.25 -14.39 2.33
C LEU A 83 8.53 -14.97 1.72
N MET A 84 9.22 -15.82 2.48
CA MET A 84 10.31 -16.64 1.97
C MET A 84 9.76 -18.04 1.66
N SER A 85 9.92 -18.51 0.43
CA SER A 85 9.40 -19.81 -0.03
C SER A 85 10.49 -20.61 -0.71
N GLN A 86 10.45 -21.94 -0.56
CA GLN A 86 11.27 -22.87 -1.33
C GLN A 86 10.62 -23.23 -2.67
N GLN A 87 9.32 -23.01 -2.82
CA GLN A 87 8.56 -23.39 -3.99
C GLN A 87 8.47 -22.24 -4.99
N GLU A 88 8.82 -22.53 -6.23
CA GLU A 88 8.87 -21.54 -7.32
C GLU A 88 7.72 -21.69 -8.33
N ASP A 89 6.85 -22.69 -8.18
CA ASP A 89 5.76 -22.90 -9.11
C ASP A 89 4.70 -21.78 -9.03
N VAL A 90 4.06 -21.51 -10.18
CA VAL A 90 3.13 -20.39 -10.33
C VAL A 90 1.89 -20.55 -9.46
N GLN A 91 1.37 -21.77 -9.30
CA GLN A 91 0.14 -22.01 -8.54
C GLN A 91 0.36 -21.73 -7.05
N THR A 92 1.47 -22.22 -6.49
CA THR A 92 1.85 -21.92 -5.10
C THR A 92 2.04 -20.42 -4.89
N ARG A 93 2.72 -19.73 -5.81
CA ARG A 93 2.90 -18.27 -5.70
C ARG A 93 1.57 -17.52 -5.70
N LEU A 94 0.62 -17.90 -6.55
CA LEU A 94 -0.72 -17.28 -6.55
C LEU A 94 -1.43 -17.51 -5.22
N ALA A 95 -1.42 -18.73 -4.68
CA ALA A 95 -2.00 -19.02 -3.37
C ALA A 95 -1.36 -18.21 -2.23
N LEU A 96 -0.05 -17.94 -2.30
CA LEU A 96 0.63 -17.11 -1.31
C LEU A 96 0.24 -15.62 -1.39
N PHE A 97 -0.03 -15.09 -2.57
CA PHE A 97 -0.60 -13.75 -2.72
C PHE A 97 -2.04 -13.69 -2.17
N ASP A 98 -2.84 -14.75 -2.35
CA ASP A 98 -4.18 -14.85 -1.79
C ASP A 98 -4.15 -14.92 -0.24
N LEU A 99 -3.08 -15.45 0.35
CA LEU A 99 -2.81 -15.38 1.80
C LEU A 99 -2.46 -13.97 2.29
N GLY A 100 -2.32 -13.02 1.37
CA GLY A 100 -2.05 -11.62 1.69
C GLY A 100 -0.57 -11.24 1.65
N ALA A 101 0.30 -12.00 0.96
CA ALA A 101 1.67 -11.59 0.72
C ALA A 101 1.73 -10.29 -0.12
N ASP A 102 2.61 -9.37 0.24
CA ASP A 102 2.92 -8.19 -0.58
C ASP A 102 4.02 -8.46 -1.59
N ASP A 103 4.91 -9.40 -1.30
CA ASP A 103 5.91 -9.96 -2.22
C ASP A 103 6.40 -11.32 -1.71
N ILE A 104 7.02 -12.08 -2.61
CA ILE A 104 7.55 -13.43 -2.33
C ILE A 104 8.99 -13.48 -2.84
N VAL A 105 9.86 -14.11 -2.04
CA VAL A 105 11.27 -14.31 -2.38
C VAL A 105 11.66 -15.76 -2.17
N ALA A 106 12.62 -16.25 -2.94
CA ALA A 106 13.19 -17.59 -2.71
C ALA A 106 13.90 -17.61 -1.34
N ARG A 107 13.72 -18.68 -0.55
CA ARG A 107 14.42 -18.83 0.74
C ARG A 107 15.94 -18.79 0.58
N THR A 108 16.44 -19.24 -0.56
CA THR A 108 17.86 -19.26 -0.92
C THR A 108 18.36 -17.98 -1.60
N CYS A 109 17.54 -16.90 -1.61
CA CYS A 109 17.92 -15.65 -2.26
C CYS A 109 19.13 -15.01 -1.59
N ASP A 110 19.86 -14.21 -2.36
CA ASP A 110 20.91 -13.35 -1.79
C ASP A 110 20.30 -12.34 -0.82
N PRO A 111 20.92 -12.09 0.36
CA PRO A 111 20.42 -11.09 1.32
C PRO A 111 20.25 -9.69 0.72
N SER A 112 20.99 -9.33 -0.31
CA SER A 112 20.82 -8.05 -1.01
C SER A 112 19.50 -8.02 -1.80
N GLU A 113 19.07 -9.14 -2.39
CA GLU A 113 17.76 -9.26 -3.03
C GLU A 113 16.64 -9.14 -2.00
N LEU A 114 16.72 -9.85 -0.88
CA LEU A 114 15.76 -9.73 0.21
C LEU A 114 15.61 -8.27 0.65
N LEU A 115 16.71 -7.57 0.90
CA LEU A 115 16.69 -6.16 1.27
C LEU A 115 16.08 -5.26 0.19
N ALA A 116 16.36 -5.51 -1.08
CA ALA A 116 15.78 -4.76 -2.18
C ALA A 116 14.26 -4.92 -2.22
N ARG A 117 13.73 -6.14 -2.01
CA ARG A 117 12.29 -6.43 -1.94
C ARG A 117 11.65 -5.81 -0.70
N VAL A 118 12.27 -5.94 0.48
CA VAL A 118 11.83 -5.25 1.71
C VAL A 118 11.68 -3.75 1.46
N ARG A 119 12.66 -3.10 0.86
CA ARG A 119 12.59 -1.67 0.54
C ARG A 119 11.48 -1.36 -0.47
N ALA A 120 11.24 -2.24 -1.44
CA ALA A 120 10.19 -2.06 -2.44
C ALA A 120 8.79 -2.14 -1.82
N ILE A 121 8.53 -3.15 -0.97
CA ILE A 121 7.23 -3.27 -0.29
C ILE A 121 7.00 -2.18 0.75
N LEU A 122 8.05 -1.74 1.47
CA LEU A 122 7.97 -0.62 2.40
C LEU A 122 7.63 0.70 1.69
N ARG A 123 8.19 0.95 0.51
CA ARG A 123 7.84 2.11 -0.30
C ARG A 123 6.36 2.07 -0.70
N ARG A 124 5.88 0.92 -1.19
CA ARG A 124 4.45 0.72 -1.50
C ARG A 124 3.58 0.82 -0.24
N GLY A 125 4.04 0.26 0.90
CA GLY A 125 3.34 0.33 2.18
C GLY A 125 3.26 1.74 2.76
N ALA A 126 4.31 2.57 2.60
CA ALA A 126 4.26 3.99 2.95
C ALA A 126 3.19 4.72 2.13
N ASP A 127 3.09 4.42 0.84
CA ASP A 127 2.01 4.92 -0.01
C ASP A 127 0.63 4.39 0.46
N ARG A 128 0.52 3.16 0.92
CA ARG A 128 -0.72 2.56 1.48
C ARG A 128 -1.19 3.25 2.75
N ARG A 129 -0.30 3.63 3.65
CA ARG A 129 -0.62 4.31 4.92
C ARG A 129 -0.91 5.79 4.75
N THR A 130 -0.62 6.37 3.59
CA THR A 130 -0.84 7.80 3.38
C THR A 130 -2.31 8.06 3.02
N VAL A 131 -3.09 8.37 4.03
CA VAL A 131 -4.44 8.91 3.83
C VAL A 131 -4.33 10.41 3.59
N ARG A 132 -4.79 10.88 2.43
CA ARG A 132 -4.94 12.31 2.14
C ARG A 132 -6.33 12.78 2.51
N ARG A 133 -6.38 13.92 3.18
CA ARG A 133 -7.63 14.66 3.42
C ARG A 133 -7.62 15.96 2.63
N ILE A 134 -8.65 16.17 1.82
CA ILE A 134 -8.83 17.34 0.96
C ILE A 134 -10.27 17.81 1.15
N GLY A 135 -10.47 18.79 2.06
CA GLY A 135 -11.81 19.10 2.52
C GLY A 135 -12.49 17.86 3.11
N PRO A 136 -13.73 17.53 2.70
CA PRO A 136 -14.45 16.34 3.17
C PRO A 136 -13.97 15.04 2.50
N LEU A 137 -13.12 15.09 1.47
CA LEU A 137 -12.60 13.92 0.80
C LEU A 137 -11.45 13.31 1.61
N ARG A 138 -11.57 12.02 1.91
CA ARG A 138 -10.52 11.17 2.47
C ARG A 138 -10.18 10.10 1.45
N ILE A 139 -8.93 9.96 1.08
CA ILE A 139 -8.45 8.96 0.12
C ILE A 139 -7.20 8.26 0.62
N THR A 140 -7.17 6.93 0.50
CA THR A 140 -5.99 6.10 0.73
C THR A 140 -5.20 6.02 -0.59
N LEU A 141 -4.01 6.62 -0.63
CA LEU A 141 -3.22 6.76 -1.87
C LEU A 141 -2.73 5.43 -2.46
N ALA A 142 -2.76 4.37 -1.68
CA ALA A 142 -2.33 3.05 -2.14
C ALA A 142 -3.41 2.24 -2.82
N THR A 143 -4.59 2.21 -2.19
CA THR A 143 -5.72 1.41 -2.69
C THR A 143 -6.63 2.23 -3.59
N GLY A 144 -6.54 3.56 -3.49
CA GLY A 144 -7.46 4.48 -4.13
C GLY A 144 -8.87 4.45 -3.51
N ASP A 145 -9.04 3.83 -2.34
CA ASP A 145 -10.29 3.87 -1.63
C ASP A 145 -10.54 5.28 -1.13
N ALA A 146 -11.72 5.79 -1.39
CA ALA A 146 -12.08 7.17 -1.11
C ALA A 146 -13.42 7.27 -0.42
N TRP A 147 -13.51 8.22 0.51
CA TRP A 147 -14.73 8.58 1.24
C TRP A 147 -14.96 10.07 1.12
N LEU A 148 -16.21 10.45 0.95
CA LEU A 148 -16.63 11.83 1.04
C LEU A 148 -17.47 11.97 2.32
N ALA A 149 -16.94 12.67 3.31
CA ALA A 149 -17.41 12.59 4.69
C ALA A 149 -17.43 11.11 5.15
N GLU A 150 -18.61 10.57 5.51
CA GLU A 150 -18.74 9.17 5.97
C GLU A 150 -19.15 8.19 4.84
N ARG A 151 -19.39 8.70 3.61
CA ARG A 151 -19.85 7.89 2.48
C ARG A 151 -18.68 7.41 1.63
N GLN A 152 -18.55 6.11 1.45
CA GLN A 152 -17.57 5.54 0.54
C GLN A 152 -17.95 5.81 -0.91
N LEU A 153 -16.97 6.22 -1.73
CA LEU A 153 -17.13 6.40 -3.16
C LEU A 153 -16.88 5.07 -3.88
N GLU A 154 -17.90 4.58 -4.58
CA GLU A 154 -17.77 3.40 -5.44
C GLU A 154 -17.03 3.75 -6.72
N LEU A 155 -15.74 3.52 -6.78
CA LEU A 155 -14.87 3.88 -7.89
C LEU A 155 -14.43 2.63 -8.66
N THR A 156 -14.40 2.73 -9.98
CA THR A 156 -13.72 1.76 -10.84
C THR A 156 -12.20 1.91 -10.71
N ASN A 157 -11.42 0.91 -11.12
CA ASN A 157 -9.95 0.97 -11.07
C ASN A 157 -9.38 2.19 -11.80
N GLY A 158 -9.95 2.54 -12.95
CA GLY A 158 -9.54 3.74 -13.69
C GLY A 158 -9.83 5.05 -12.96
N GLU A 159 -10.99 5.16 -12.33
CA GLU A 159 -11.38 6.34 -11.53
C GLU A 159 -10.51 6.45 -10.26
N ARG A 160 -10.22 5.32 -9.59
CA ARG A 160 -9.29 5.26 -8.45
C ARG A 160 -7.90 5.78 -8.84
N ALA A 161 -7.34 5.28 -9.94
CA ALA A 161 -6.02 5.69 -10.41
C ALA A 161 -5.96 7.21 -10.67
N VAL A 162 -6.95 7.77 -11.36
CA VAL A 162 -7.04 9.22 -11.60
C VAL A 162 -7.15 10.00 -10.29
N LEU A 163 -8.02 9.57 -9.37
CA LEU A 163 -8.21 10.26 -8.10
C LEU A 163 -6.97 10.23 -7.21
N VAL A 164 -6.24 9.10 -7.21
CA VAL A 164 -4.95 8.95 -6.50
C VAL A 164 -3.92 9.94 -7.03
N GLU A 165 -3.75 10.04 -8.35
CA GLU A 165 -2.79 10.97 -8.94
C GLU A 165 -3.14 12.43 -8.65
N LEU A 166 -4.43 12.79 -8.72
CA LEU A 166 -4.90 14.10 -8.31
C LEU A 166 -4.62 14.41 -6.84
N ALA A 167 -4.85 13.44 -5.96
CA ALA A 167 -4.61 13.58 -4.53
C ALA A 167 -3.12 13.62 -4.19
N ARG A 168 -2.26 12.92 -4.91
CA ARG A 168 -0.80 13.00 -4.75
C ARG A 168 -0.25 14.38 -5.08
N ALA A 169 -0.73 14.97 -6.15
CA ALA A 169 -0.30 16.28 -6.60
C ALA A 169 -0.88 17.44 -5.76
N TYR A 170 -1.95 17.19 -4.99
CA TYR A 170 -2.61 18.25 -4.22
C TYR A 170 -1.64 19.00 -3.28
N PRO A 171 -1.70 20.34 -3.18
CA PRO A 171 -2.66 21.28 -3.82
C PRO A 171 -2.27 21.70 -5.27
N GLY A 172 -1.25 21.08 -5.84
CA GLY A 172 -0.69 21.43 -7.14
C GLY A 172 -1.44 20.86 -8.35
N LEU A 173 -0.87 21.12 -9.52
CA LEU A 173 -1.35 20.65 -10.81
C LEU A 173 -0.92 19.21 -11.07
N THR A 174 -1.87 18.37 -11.47
CA THR A 174 -1.59 17.05 -12.04
C THR A 174 -1.51 17.16 -13.54
N ALA A 175 -0.31 16.94 -14.10
CA ALA A 175 -0.11 16.97 -15.54
C ALA A 175 -0.95 15.89 -16.24
N ARG A 176 -1.48 16.19 -17.42
CA ARG A 176 -2.27 15.24 -18.22
C ARG A 176 -1.49 13.94 -18.49
N THR A 177 -0.21 14.04 -18.78
CA THR A 177 0.67 12.90 -19.03
C THR A 177 0.82 11.97 -17.83
N ALA A 178 0.68 12.48 -16.62
CA ALA A 178 0.68 11.65 -15.40
C ALA A 178 -0.62 10.84 -15.27
N LEU A 179 -1.76 11.40 -15.67
CA LEU A 179 -3.06 10.75 -15.67
C LEU A 179 -3.24 9.70 -16.78
N ASP A 180 -2.50 9.88 -17.89
CA ASP A 180 -2.53 8.96 -19.03
C ASP A 180 -1.63 7.72 -18.81
N ARG A 181 -0.73 7.75 -17.81
CA ARG A 181 0.11 6.60 -17.42
C ARG A 181 -0.67 5.67 -16.49
N ARG A 182 -0.89 4.44 -16.92
CA ARG A 182 -1.49 3.39 -16.08
C ARG A 182 -0.45 2.32 -15.74
N PRO A 183 -0.39 1.85 -14.48
CA PRO A 183 0.54 0.80 -14.06
C PRO A 183 0.34 -0.54 -14.78
N ASP A 184 -0.88 -0.82 -15.27
CA ASP A 184 -1.28 -2.13 -15.79
C ASP A 184 -1.26 -2.26 -17.34
N GLN A 185 -0.93 -1.21 -18.07
CA GLN A 185 -0.90 -1.28 -19.52
C GLN A 185 0.27 -0.44 -20.05
N ASP A 186 1.21 -1.08 -20.76
CA ASP A 186 2.24 -0.45 -21.60
C ASP A 186 1.68 0.41 -22.76
N ARG A 187 0.40 0.73 -22.74
CA ARG A 187 -0.28 1.56 -23.72
C ARG A 187 -0.63 2.93 -23.16
N VAL A 188 -0.11 3.95 -23.77
CA VAL A 188 -0.60 5.33 -23.62
C VAL A 188 -2.08 5.35 -23.99
N VAL A 189 -2.93 5.57 -23.00
CA VAL A 189 -4.38 5.65 -23.20
C VAL A 189 -4.67 6.93 -23.98
N SER A 190 -5.56 6.85 -24.99
CA SER A 190 -5.95 8.03 -25.78
C SER A 190 -6.50 9.14 -24.88
N SER A 191 -6.23 10.39 -25.20
CA SER A 191 -6.54 11.59 -24.41
C SER A 191 -8.01 11.68 -23.95
N ASN A 192 -8.91 11.02 -24.66
CA ASN A 192 -10.36 11.03 -24.36
C ASN A 192 -10.74 10.19 -23.13
N VAL A 193 -9.93 9.17 -22.74
CA VAL A 193 -10.25 8.31 -21.61
C VAL A 193 -10.10 9.03 -20.28
N THR A 194 -9.04 9.82 -20.11
CA THR A 194 -8.84 10.64 -18.90
C THR A 194 -9.99 11.64 -18.71
N GLU A 195 -10.46 12.28 -19.76
CA GLU A 195 -11.60 13.21 -19.71
C GLU A 195 -12.90 12.52 -19.28
N VAL A 196 -13.16 11.32 -19.81
CA VAL A 196 -14.32 10.51 -19.43
C VAL A 196 -14.26 10.12 -17.95
N LEU A 197 -13.08 9.69 -17.46
CA LEU A 197 -12.90 9.32 -16.07
C LEU A 197 -13.07 10.51 -15.12
N VAL A 198 -12.51 11.65 -15.47
CA VAL A 198 -12.68 12.89 -14.70
C VAL A 198 -14.15 13.31 -14.67
N ALA A 199 -14.87 13.22 -15.79
CA ALA A 199 -16.31 13.52 -15.83
C ALA A 199 -17.13 12.56 -14.94
N ARG A 200 -16.78 11.27 -14.92
CA ARG A 200 -17.42 10.27 -14.03
C ARG A 200 -17.11 10.55 -12.56
N LEU A 201 -15.87 10.87 -12.22
CA LEU A 201 -15.47 11.25 -10.87
C LEU A 201 -16.25 12.47 -10.38
N ARG A 202 -16.36 13.53 -11.18
CA ARG A 202 -17.14 14.72 -10.85
C ARG A 202 -18.58 14.37 -10.51
N ARG A 203 -19.24 13.51 -11.32
CA ARG A 203 -20.60 13.06 -11.06
C ARG A 203 -20.73 12.29 -9.75
N LYS A 204 -19.79 11.36 -9.47
CA LYS A 204 -19.80 10.56 -8.23
C LYS A 204 -19.56 11.42 -6.99
N ILE A 205 -18.63 12.36 -7.07
CA ILE A 205 -18.37 13.33 -6.00
C ILE A 205 -19.61 14.18 -5.75
N ALA A 206 -20.24 14.73 -6.78
CA ALA A 206 -21.46 15.52 -6.66
C ALA A 206 -22.61 14.70 -6.05
N ALA A 207 -22.82 13.46 -6.51
CA ALA A 207 -23.84 12.55 -6.00
C ALA A 207 -23.62 12.12 -4.54
N ALA A 208 -22.37 12.18 -4.05
CA ALA A 208 -22.03 11.87 -2.67
C ALA A 208 -22.10 13.07 -1.71
N GLY A 209 -22.49 14.25 -2.20
CA GLY A 209 -22.64 15.46 -1.39
C GLY A 209 -21.66 16.59 -1.74
N GLY A 210 -20.76 16.38 -2.70
CA GLY A 210 -19.81 17.40 -3.15
C GLY A 210 -18.73 17.73 -2.11
N GLY A 211 -18.30 19.00 -2.08
CA GLY A 211 -17.29 19.48 -1.11
C GLY A 211 -15.87 19.45 -1.63
N VAL A 212 -15.62 18.80 -2.77
CA VAL A 212 -14.39 18.91 -3.56
C VAL A 212 -14.71 19.05 -5.04
N GLU A 213 -13.81 19.68 -5.78
CA GLU A 213 -13.94 19.87 -7.21
C GLU A 213 -12.65 19.50 -7.94
N ILE A 214 -12.80 19.00 -9.17
CA ILE A 214 -11.68 18.72 -10.07
C ILE A 214 -11.74 19.75 -11.20
N ASN A 215 -10.82 20.71 -11.22
CA ASN A 215 -10.78 21.80 -12.18
C ASN A 215 -9.79 21.50 -13.29
N ALA A 216 -10.21 21.70 -14.54
CA ALA A 216 -9.34 21.61 -15.69
C ALA A 216 -8.51 22.89 -15.83
N VAL A 217 -7.18 22.73 -15.99
CA VAL A 217 -6.27 23.82 -16.34
C VAL A 217 -5.90 23.65 -17.83
N ARG A 218 -6.29 24.65 -18.60
CA ARG A 218 -6.17 24.60 -20.08
C ARG A 218 -4.77 24.21 -20.52
N ARG A 219 -4.66 23.18 -21.35
CA ARG A 219 -3.42 22.61 -21.92
C ARG A 219 -2.44 22.02 -20.90
N SER A 220 -2.73 22.02 -19.61
CA SER A 220 -1.79 21.60 -18.57
C SER A 220 -2.23 20.33 -17.84
N GLY A 221 -3.50 20.22 -17.45
CA GLY A 221 -3.97 19.07 -16.70
C GLY A 221 -5.16 19.39 -15.79
N TYR A 222 -5.14 18.85 -14.57
CA TYR A 222 -6.24 19.01 -13.62
C TYR A 222 -5.71 19.35 -12.22
N VAL A 223 -6.54 20.04 -11.44
CA VAL A 223 -6.29 20.37 -10.04
C VAL A 223 -7.47 19.90 -9.21
N LEU A 224 -7.21 19.20 -8.11
CA LEU A 224 -8.21 18.86 -7.11
C LEU A 224 -8.21 19.92 -6.02
N ARG A 225 -9.39 20.44 -5.65
CA ARG A 225 -9.53 21.49 -4.63
C ARG A 225 -10.72 21.21 -3.71
N PRO A 226 -10.66 21.58 -2.42
CA PRO A 226 -11.86 21.66 -1.62
C PRO A 226 -12.75 22.80 -2.16
N MET A 227 -14.05 22.58 -2.18
CA MET A 227 -15.02 23.66 -2.44
C MET A 227 -15.04 24.57 -1.22
N THR A 228 -14.74 25.84 -1.43
CA THR A 228 -14.93 26.86 -0.40
C THR A 228 -16.44 27.07 -0.28
N ILE A 229 -17.05 26.64 0.83
CA ILE A 229 -18.40 27.06 1.14
C ILE A 229 -18.30 28.54 1.46
N SER A 230 -18.70 29.40 0.51
CA SER A 230 -18.92 30.81 0.80
C SER A 230 -20.02 30.87 1.86
N ALA A 231 -19.65 31.29 3.07
CA ALA A 231 -20.62 31.60 4.13
C ALA A 231 -21.30 32.94 3.81
N GLU A 232 -22.11 32.95 2.71
CA GLU A 232 -22.98 34.06 2.36
C GLU A 232 -24.33 33.50 1.95
N ALA A 233 -25.13 33.07 2.92
CA ALA A 233 -26.58 33.04 2.83
C ALA A 233 -27.15 32.83 4.23
N SER A 234 -27.06 33.87 5.07
CA SER A 234 -27.93 34.04 6.23
C SER A 234 -27.92 35.53 6.60
N LEU A 235 -28.77 36.29 5.94
CA LEU A 235 -29.34 37.54 6.46
C LEU A 235 -30.81 37.55 6.08
#